data_19edae26d8c427c50236920a2578355d
#
_entry.id   19edae26d8c427c50236920a2578355d
#
_cell.length_a   1.000
_cell.length_b   1.000
_cell.length_c   1.000
_cell.angle_alpha   90.00
_cell.angle_beta   90.00
_cell.angle_gamma   90.00
#
_symmetry.space_group_name_H-M   'P 1'
#
loop_
_entity.id
_entity.type
_entity.pdbx_description
1 polymer ?
#
loop_
_entity_poly.entity_id
_entity_poly.type
_entity_poly.pdbx_seq_one_letter_code
_entity_poly.pdbx_strand_id
1 'polypeptide(L)'
;QSSNRYFENCGERSLGQFLSVSFLVAYYILPQYFGIRLPGFDLTAQRMLITILCLFLLSKESRKKMFWEGVRSCRLWLFMAGYLGICFYTAVLRFHIGTFLYPFIELLGAFLVIYVLREYLGSDGFLVLFRRMLLFLCVLGLVEAVMRKTPFAYLETIRGLYTGGMIRSGSYRIMGPANHSLAYGLILISGLPLLCIDEEKHCFTLFRHLPLLLLVVVNVFLTGSRSTLAVMGLELLLLTVLAPGEQRKKLLFTIVPAGLLI
;
A
#
# COMPACT_ATOMS: atom_id res chain seq x y z
N GLN A 1 42.61 3.53 0.66
CA GLN A 1 41.57 3.08 1.62
C GLN A 1 40.28 3.92 1.61
N SER A 2 40.34 5.23 1.26
CA SER A 2 39.15 6.10 1.15
C SER A 2 38.31 5.80 -0.10
N SER A 3 38.93 5.49 -1.22
CA SER A 3 38.25 5.17 -2.48
C SER A 3 37.44 3.88 -2.40
N ASN A 4 37.95 2.82 -1.78
CA ASN A 4 37.23 1.57 -1.60
C ASN A 4 35.98 1.73 -0.72
N ARG A 5 36.05 2.53 0.35
CA ARG A 5 34.87 2.83 1.19
C ARG A 5 33.79 3.61 0.45
N TYR A 6 34.17 4.47 -0.49
CA TYR A 6 33.21 5.23 -1.29
C TYR A 6 32.47 4.32 -2.28
N PHE A 7 33.18 3.41 -2.95
CA PHE A 7 32.57 2.43 -3.86
C PHE A 7 31.71 1.39 -3.13
N GLU A 8 32.13 0.92 -1.96
CA GLU A 8 31.32 0.04 -1.12
C GLU A 8 30.01 0.72 -0.66
N ASN A 9 30.07 1.97 -0.23
CA ASN A 9 28.89 2.75 0.16
C ASN A 9 27.95 3.01 -1.03
N CYS A 10 28.47 3.21 -2.22
CA CYS A 10 27.66 3.43 -3.43
C CYS A 10 26.92 2.16 -3.86
N GLY A 11 27.62 1.01 -3.86
CA GLY A 11 27.02 -0.29 -4.16
C GLY A 11 25.96 -0.72 -3.14
N GLU A 12 26.22 -0.49 -1.86
CA GLU A 12 25.24 -0.78 -0.79
C GLU A 12 23.99 0.09 -0.87
N ARG A 13 24.14 1.36 -1.18
CA ARG A 13 23.02 2.28 -1.35
C ARG A 13 22.16 1.87 -2.54
N SER A 14 22.80 1.47 -3.64
CA SER A 14 22.11 0.96 -4.83
C SER A 14 21.34 -0.33 -4.54
N LEU A 15 21.95 -1.27 -3.81
CA LEU A 15 21.27 -2.50 -3.38
C LEU A 15 20.11 -2.20 -2.44
N GLY A 16 20.28 -1.30 -1.47
CA GLY A 16 19.22 -0.88 -0.57
C GLY A 16 18.06 -0.23 -1.32
N GLN A 17 18.33 0.63 -2.30
CA GLN A 17 17.29 1.22 -3.15
C GLN A 17 16.56 0.16 -3.98
N PHE A 18 17.28 -0.76 -4.60
CA PHE A 18 16.68 -1.85 -5.38
C PHE A 18 15.77 -2.73 -4.53
N LEU A 19 16.25 -3.19 -3.37
CA LEU A 19 15.44 -3.99 -2.44
C LEU A 19 14.21 -3.22 -1.95
N SER A 20 14.35 -1.92 -1.73
CA SER A 20 13.27 -1.04 -1.29
C SER A 20 12.17 -0.91 -2.35
N VAL A 21 12.56 -0.64 -3.59
CA VAL A 21 11.62 -0.57 -4.72
C VAL A 21 10.94 -1.92 -4.93
N SER A 22 11.71 -3.01 -4.93
CA SER A 22 11.17 -4.37 -5.10
C SER A 22 10.17 -4.72 -3.99
N PHE A 23 10.47 -4.35 -2.74
CA PHE A 23 9.58 -4.57 -1.61
C PHE A 23 8.26 -3.80 -1.76
N LEU A 24 8.32 -2.50 -2.10
CA LEU A 24 7.11 -1.70 -2.28
C LEU A 24 6.26 -2.20 -3.44
N VAL A 25 6.90 -2.54 -4.57
CA VAL A 25 6.22 -3.10 -5.73
C VAL A 25 5.53 -4.42 -5.38
N ALA A 26 6.22 -5.32 -4.69
CA ALA A 26 5.63 -6.59 -4.28
C ALA A 26 4.51 -6.40 -3.25
N TYR A 27 4.68 -5.46 -2.31
CA TYR A 27 3.70 -5.22 -1.27
C TYR A 27 2.38 -4.67 -1.82
N TYR A 28 2.42 -3.79 -2.83
CA TYR A 28 1.24 -3.15 -3.40
C TYR A 28 0.67 -3.85 -4.64
N ILE A 29 1.52 -4.49 -5.45
CA ILE A 29 1.12 -5.02 -6.76
C ILE A 29 0.96 -6.54 -6.75
N LEU A 30 1.81 -7.29 -6.02
CA LEU A 30 1.71 -8.73 -6.03
C LEU A 30 0.57 -9.24 -5.14
N PRO A 31 -0.25 -10.19 -5.65
CA PRO A 31 -1.34 -10.73 -4.86
C PRO A 31 -0.83 -11.65 -3.75
N GLN A 32 -1.62 -11.75 -2.66
CA GLN A 32 -1.28 -12.61 -1.52
C GLN A 32 -1.30 -14.11 -1.84
N TYR A 33 -1.91 -14.51 -2.94
CA TYR A 33 -1.91 -15.91 -3.42
C TYR A 33 -0.71 -16.24 -4.32
N PHE A 34 0.22 -15.29 -4.51
CA PHE A 34 1.49 -15.52 -5.19
C PHE A 34 2.59 -15.83 -4.18
N GLY A 35 3.07 -17.08 -4.19
CA GLY A 35 4.09 -17.56 -3.24
C GLY A 35 4.21 -19.08 -3.23
N ILE A 36 4.71 -19.61 -2.12
CA ILE A 36 4.95 -21.05 -1.92
C ILE A 36 4.19 -21.49 -0.67
N ARG A 37 3.39 -22.54 -0.77
CA ARG A 37 2.74 -23.15 0.38
C ARG A 37 3.72 -24.04 1.12
N LEU A 38 3.98 -23.72 2.38
CA LEU A 38 4.72 -24.55 3.30
C LEU A 38 3.77 -25.23 4.30
N PRO A 39 4.15 -26.38 4.91
CA PRO A 39 3.35 -26.99 5.96
C PRO A 39 3.11 -26.00 7.12
N GLY A 40 1.85 -25.60 7.31
CA GLY A 40 1.45 -24.68 8.39
C GLY A 40 1.68 -23.19 8.14
N PHE A 41 2.29 -22.77 7.03
CA PHE A 41 2.56 -21.37 6.74
C PHE A 41 2.66 -21.07 5.24
N ASP A 42 1.91 -20.06 4.77
CA ASP A 42 1.99 -19.61 3.39
C ASP A 42 3.08 -18.54 3.24
N LEU A 43 4.16 -18.87 2.53
CA LEU A 43 5.26 -17.95 2.22
C LEU A 43 4.93 -17.17 0.95
N THR A 44 4.18 -16.08 1.11
CA THR A 44 3.83 -15.19 -0.01
C THR A 44 5.05 -14.36 -0.46
N ALA A 45 5.03 -13.85 -1.70
CA ALA A 45 6.10 -12.99 -2.21
C ALA A 45 6.37 -11.78 -1.30
N GLN A 46 5.33 -11.19 -0.71
CA GLN A 46 5.44 -10.11 0.25
C GLN A 46 6.24 -10.54 1.49
N ARG A 47 5.92 -11.70 2.06
CA ARG A 47 6.62 -12.25 3.25
C ARG A 47 8.07 -12.64 2.95
N MET A 48 8.34 -13.16 1.75
CA MET A 48 9.71 -13.43 1.30
C MET A 48 10.54 -12.15 1.28
N LEU A 49 10.01 -11.07 0.72
CA LEU A 49 10.72 -9.79 0.66
C LEU A 49 10.85 -9.11 2.04
N ILE A 50 9.86 -9.24 2.92
CA ILE A 50 9.99 -8.84 4.33
C ILE A 50 11.19 -9.58 4.97
N THR A 51 11.29 -10.88 4.76
CA THR A 51 12.40 -11.68 5.30
C THR A 51 13.75 -11.22 4.73
N ILE A 52 13.85 -11.00 3.43
CA ILE A 52 15.08 -10.51 2.78
C ILE A 52 15.46 -9.12 3.32
N LEU A 53 14.49 -8.20 3.46
CA LEU A 53 14.73 -6.87 4.04
C LEU A 53 15.15 -6.96 5.51
N CYS A 54 14.55 -7.86 6.29
CA CYS A 54 15.00 -8.10 7.66
C CYS A 54 16.45 -8.58 7.72
N LEU A 55 16.84 -9.54 6.87
CA LEU A 55 18.23 -10.03 6.80
C LEU A 55 19.18 -8.91 6.37
N PHE A 56 18.79 -8.09 5.39
CA PHE A 56 19.57 -6.93 4.97
C PHE A 56 19.72 -5.91 6.10
N LEU A 57 18.67 -5.64 6.87
CA LEU A 57 18.68 -4.75 8.02
C LEU A 57 19.58 -5.32 9.14
N LEU A 58 19.47 -6.62 9.42
CA LEU A 58 20.26 -7.28 10.47
C LEU A 58 21.74 -7.41 10.14
N SER A 59 22.14 -7.27 8.88
CA SER A 59 23.53 -7.44 8.45
C SER A 59 24.48 -6.35 8.95
N LYS A 60 23.99 -5.18 9.40
CA LYS A 60 24.81 -4.06 9.91
C LYS A 60 24.19 -3.42 11.17
N GLU A 61 25.00 -3.19 12.18
CA GLU A 61 24.58 -2.56 13.43
C GLU A 61 24.05 -1.13 13.25
N SER A 62 24.61 -0.35 12.30
CA SER A 62 24.12 0.98 11.99
C SER A 62 22.67 0.97 11.49
N ARG A 63 22.30 0.01 10.63
CA ARG A 63 20.94 -0.14 10.11
C ARG A 63 19.96 -0.54 11.20
N LYS A 64 20.37 -1.44 12.10
CA LYS A 64 19.55 -1.83 13.26
C LYS A 64 19.24 -0.63 14.15
N LYS A 65 20.25 0.20 14.45
CA LYS A 65 20.07 1.40 15.26
C LYS A 65 19.07 2.37 14.61
N MET A 66 19.24 2.67 13.32
CA MET A 66 18.35 3.56 12.59
C MET A 66 16.90 3.03 12.53
N PHE A 67 16.73 1.72 12.32
CA PHE A 67 15.42 1.08 12.39
C PHE A 67 14.77 1.22 13.77
N TRP A 68 15.51 0.92 14.84
CA TRP A 68 15.02 1.05 16.22
C TRP A 68 14.70 2.49 16.61
N GLU A 69 15.49 3.46 16.15
CA GLU A 69 15.18 4.88 16.33
C GLU A 69 13.88 5.25 15.63
N GLY A 70 13.66 4.75 14.43
CA GLY A 70 12.39 4.91 13.70
C GLY A 70 11.20 4.33 14.46
N VAL A 71 11.32 3.11 14.97
CA VAL A 71 10.27 2.45 15.77
C VAL A 71 10.00 3.25 17.06
N ARG A 72 11.03 3.64 17.80
CA ARG A 72 10.90 4.40 19.06
C ARG A 72 10.35 5.81 18.86
N SER A 73 10.64 6.44 17.74
CA SER A 73 10.10 7.76 17.41
C SER A 73 8.60 7.72 17.06
N CYS A 74 8.06 6.55 16.76
CA CYS A 74 6.64 6.37 16.52
C CYS A 74 5.86 6.51 17.84
N ARG A 75 5.04 7.55 17.97
CA ARG A 75 4.23 7.79 19.19
C ARG A 75 3.22 6.67 19.50
N LEU A 76 2.91 5.84 18.50
CA LEU A 76 1.96 4.74 18.61
C LEU A 76 2.61 3.41 19.03
N TRP A 77 3.92 3.37 19.29
CA TRP A 77 4.63 2.11 19.58
C TRP A 77 4.06 1.36 20.80
N LEU A 78 3.66 2.08 21.84
CA LEU A 78 3.03 1.49 23.05
C LEU A 78 1.67 0.86 22.71
N PHE A 79 0.87 1.53 21.90
CA PHE A 79 -0.41 1.01 21.43
C PHE A 79 -0.21 -0.26 20.59
N MET A 80 0.76 -0.25 19.69
CA MET A 80 1.10 -1.42 18.85
C MET A 80 1.62 -2.57 19.70
N ALA A 81 2.45 -2.31 20.70
CA ALA A 81 2.94 -3.31 21.65
C ALA A 81 1.79 -3.93 22.47
N GLY A 82 0.85 -3.09 22.95
CA GLY A 82 -0.36 -3.55 23.63
C GLY A 82 -1.26 -4.41 22.72
N TYR A 83 -1.46 -4.00 21.47
CA TYR A 83 -2.20 -4.78 20.47
C TYR A 83 -1.54 -6.14 20.22
N LEU A 84 -0.22 -6.19 20.02
CA LEU A 84 0.51 -7.45 19.87
C LEU A 84 0.44 -8.32 21.13
N GLY A 85 0.45 -7.72 22.32
CA GLY A 85 0.25 -8.43 23.59
C GLY A 85 -1.12 -9.12 23.64
N ILE A 86 -2.19 -8.45 23.21
CA ILE A 86 -3.54 -9.03 23.13
C ILE A 86 -3.57 -10.17 22.10
N CYS A 87 -2.94 -9.98 20.93
CA CYS A 87 -2.86 -11.01 19.89
C CYS A 87 -2.10 -12.24 20.40
N PHE A 88 -0.99 -12.03 21.14
CA PHE A 88 -0.21 -13.12 21.76
C PHE A 88 -1.03 -13.88 22.79
N TYR A 89 -1.69 -13.17 23.71
CA TYR A 89 -2.57 -13.76 24.71
C TYR A 89 -3.68 -14.60 24.05
N THR A 90 -4.32 -14.06 23.01
CA THR A 90 -5.36 -14.76 22.26
C THR A 90 -4.81 -15.99 21.53
N ALA A 91 -3.58 -15.92 20.99
CA ALA A 91 -2.93 -17.05 20.34
C ALA A 91 -2.65 -18.19 21.34
N VAL A 92 -2.23 -17.86 22.55
CA VAL A 92 -2.02 -18.84 23.62
C VAL A 92 -3.34 -19.50 24.01
N LEU A 93 -4.40 -18.72 24.27
CA LEU A 93 -5.70 -19.24 24.65
C LEU A 93 -6.34 -20.15 23.58
N ARG A 94 -6.16 -19.84 22.32
CA ARG A 94 -6.72 -20.60 21.18
C ARG A 94 -5.80 -21.71 20.69
N PHE A 95 -4.61 -21.86 21.23
CA PHE A 95 -3.57 -22.76 20.72
C PHE A 95 -3.32 -22.59 19.23
N HIS A 96 -3.44 -21.34 18.73
CA HIS A 96 -3.30 -21.02 17.31
C HIS A 96 -2.31 -19.86 17.11
N ILE A 97 -1.07 -20.21 16.80
CA ILE A 97 0.03 -19.24 16.68
C ILE A 97 -0.18 -18.19 15.58
N GLY A 98 -0.95 -18.53 14.53
CA GLY A 98 -1.26 -17.62 13.44
C GLY A 98 -1.97 -16.34 13.89
N THR A 99 -2.75 -16.41 14.98
CA THR A 99 -3.44 -15.24 15.58
C THR A 99 -2.46 -14.15 16.03
N PHE A 100 -1.23 -14.52 16.40
CA PHE A 100 -0.17 -13.58 16.74
C PHE A 100 0.74 -13.29 15.56
N LEU A 101 1.12 -14.32 14.80
CA LEU A 101 2.14 -14.23 13.76
C LEU A 101 1.71 -13.31 12.61
N TYR A 102 0.45 -13.37 12.18
CA TYR A 102 -0.02 -12.52 11.09
C TYR A 102 -0.01 -11.02 11.44
N PRO A 103 -0.60 -10.56 12.55
CA PRO A 103 -0.50 -9.16 12.96
C PRO A 103 0.94 -8.69 13.18
N PHE A 104 1.81 -9.56 13.71
CA PHE A 104 3.21 -9.25 13.88
C PHE A 104 3.93 -8.98 12.54
N ILE A 105 3.72 -9.84 11.54
CA ILE A 105 4.30 -9.69 10.20
C ILE A 105 3.78 -8.41 9.53
N GLU A 106 2.50 -8.11 9.65
CA GLU A 106 1.90 -6.89 9.08
C GLU A 106 2.49 -5.62 9.71
N LEU A 107 2.63 -5.59 11.04
CA LEU A 107 3.27 -4.47 11.72
C LEU A 107 4.75 -4.34 11.36
N LEU A 108 5.48 -5.46 11.28
CA LEU A 108 6.86 -5.45 10.83
C LEU A 108 6.99 -4.91 9.41
N GLY A 109 6.09 -5.32 8.51
CA GLY A 109 6.00 -4.79 7.14
C GLY A 109 5.79 -3.28 7.13
N ALA A 110 4.87 -2.76 7.94
CA ALA A 110 4.61 -1.32 8.07
C ALA A 110 5.86 -0.55 8.53
N PHE A 111 6.56 -1.03 9.57
CA PHE A 111 7.81 -0.39 10.02
C PHE A 111 8.95 -0.49 8.99
N LEU A 112 9.02 -1.59 8.24
CA LEU A 112 9.98 -1.72 7.14
C LEU A 112 9.68 -0.73 6.01
N VAL A 113 8.42 -0.48 5.66
CA VAL A 113 8.03 0.56 4.71
C VAL A 113 8.51 1.93 5.18
N ILE A 114 8.26 2.29 6.44
CA ILE A 114 8.71 3.57 7.01
C ILE A 114 10.25 3.68 6.95
N TYR A 115 10.96 2.62 7.31
CA TYR A 115 12.42 2.59 7.26
C TYR A 115 12.96 2.78 5.84
N VAL A 116 12.41 2.03 4.89
CA VAL A 116 12.77 2.10 3.48
C VAL A 116 12.54 3.48 2.89
N LEU A 117 11.39 4.08 3.19
CA LEU A 117 11.06 5.43 2.76
C LEU A 117 12.07 6.44 3.26
N ARG A 118 12.38 6.38 4.54
CA ARG A 118 13.27 7.34 5.18
C ARG A 118 14.70 7.23 4.68
N GLU A 119 15.25 6.02 4.53
CA GLU A 119 16.67 5.81 4.31
C GLU A 119 17.08 5.73 2.83
N TYR A 120 16.21 5.19 1.97
CA TYR A 120 16.60 4.85 0.60
C TYR A 120 15.85 5.59 -0.49
N LEU A 121 14.59 5.91 -0.30
CA LEU A 121 13.76 6.55 -1.32
C LEU A 121 13.56 8.05 -1.10
N GLY A 122 13.45 8.47 0.16
CA GLY A 122 12.99 9.82 0.48
C GLY A 122 11.51 10.02 0.12
N SER A 123 10.96 11.18 0.49
CA SER A 123 9.55 11.53 0.24
C SER A 123 9.23 11.55 -1.26
N ASP A 124 10.07 12.21 -2.03
CA ASP A 124 9.79 12.48 -3.45
C ASP A 124 9.91 11.21 -4.30
N GLY A 125 10.96 10.41 -4.06
CA GLY A 125 11.13 9.10 -4.71
C GLY A 125 9.96 8.15 -4.43
N PHE A 126 9.47 8.15 -3.20
CA PHE A 126 8.29 7.37 -2.84
C PHE A 126 7.03 7.85 -3.55
N LEU A 127 6.76 9.16 -3.55
CA LEU A 127 5.57 9.72 -4.20
C LEU A 127 5.54 9.40 -5.71
N VAL A 128 6.68 9.52 -6.39
CA VAL A 128 6.79 9.17 -7.82
C VAL A 128 6.53 7.68 -8.04
N LEU A 129 7.19 6.81 -7.26
CA LEU A 129 7.02 5.36 -7.37
C LEU A 129 5.58 4.96 -7.08
N PHE A 130 5.02 5.48 -5.99
CA PHE A 130 3.65 5.17 -5.57
C PHE A 130 2.62 5.56 -6.64
N ARG A 131 2.74 6.74 -7.25
CA ARG A 131 1.84 7.16 -8.34
C ARG A 131 1.93 6.26 -9.56
N ARG A 132 3.14 5.82 -9.93
CA ARG A 132 3.31 4.85 -11.02
C ARG A 132 2.64 3.52 -10.72
N MET A 133 2.80 3.01 -9.49
CA MET A 133 2.12 1.79 -9.05
C MET A 133 0.60 1.96 -9.04
N LEU A 134 0.10 3.09 -8.53
CA LEU A 134 -1.33 3.39 -8.50
C LEU A 134 -1.92 3.49 -9.90
N LEU A 135 -1.22 4.17 -10.83
CA LEU A 135 -1.61 4.22 -12.25
C LEU A 135 -1.69 2.81 -12.86
N PHE A 136 -0.66 2.00 -12.62
CA PHE A 136 -0.62 0.62 -13.11
C PHE A 136 -1.80 -0.21 -12.56
N LEU A 137 -2.07 -0.13 -11.26
CA LEU A 137 -3.22 -0.80 -10.64
C LEU A 137 -4.55 -0.33 -11.23
N CYS A 138 -4.73 0.97 -11.43
CA CYS A 138 -5.94 1.52 -12.01
C CYS A 138 -6.15 1.06 -13.48
N VAL A 139 -5.09 1.02 -14.28
CA VAL A 139 -5.17 0.52 -15.65
C VAL A 139 -5.56 -0.95 -15.68
N LEU A 140 -4.92 -1.77 -14.83
CA LEU A 140 -5.27 -3.19 -14.71
C LEU A 140 -6.69 -3.40 -14.18
N GLY A 141 -7.17 -2.54 -13.29
CA GLY A 141 -8.56 -2.58 -12.81
C GLY A 141 -9.57 -2.29 -13.92
N LEU A 142 -9.28 -1.35 -14.86
CA LEU A 142 -10.12 -1.14 -16.04
C LEU A 142 -10.08 -2.34 -16.99
N VAL A 143 -8.92 -2.93 -17.21
CA VAL A 143 -8.78 -4.17 -18.01
C VAL A 143 -9.60 -5.29 -17.37
N GLU A 144 -9.52 -5.46 -16.07
CA GLU A 144 -10.31 -6.43 -15.30
C GLU A 144 -11.82 -6.20 -15.47
N ALA A 145 -12.27 -4.94 -15.41
CA ALA A 145 -13.69 -4.59 -15.59
C ALA A 145 -14.22 -5.01 -16.97
N VAL A 146 -13.41 -4.81 -18.03
CA VAL A 146 -13.76 -5.21 -19.40
C VAL A 146 -13.74 -6.72 -19.57
N MET A 147 -12.67 -7.37 -19.09
CA MET A 147 -12.48 -8.82 -19.21
C MET A 147 -13.39 -9.63 -18.29
N ARG A 148 -13.96 -9.00 -17.25
CA ARG A 148 -14.69 -9.65 -16.14
C ARG A 148 -13.89 -10.78 -15.48
N LYS A 149 -12.57 -10.65 -15.50
CA LYS A 149 -11.62 -11.58 -14.89
C LYS A 149 -10.36 -10.81 -14.51
N THR A 150 -9.89 -11.01 -13.28
CA THR A 150 -8.66 -10.34 -12.88
C THR A 150 -7.42 -10.93 -13.58
N PRO A 151 -6.54 -10.10 -14.18
CA PRO A 151 -5.28 -10.56 -14.74
C PRO A 151 -4.38 -11.21 -13.69
N PHE A 152 -4.51 -10.83 -12.43
CA PHE A 152 -3.76 -11.40 -11.31
C PHE A 152 -4.09 -12.87 -11.02
N ALA A 153 -5.24 -13.39 -11.48
CA ALA A 153 -5.59 -14.81 -11.35
C ALA A 153 -4.55 -15.75 -11.95
N TYR A 154 -3.82 -15.30 -12.98
CA TYR A 154 -2.74 -16.09 -13.60
C TYR A 154 -1.49 -16.22 -12.69
N LEU A 155 -1.40 -15.42 -11.64
CA LEU A 155 -0.32 -15.47 -10.65
C LEU A 155 -0.68 -16.36 -9.45
N GLU A 156 -1.78 -17.09 -9.49
CA GLU A 156 -2.14 -18.02 -8.42
C GLU A 156 -1.18 -19.22 -8.39
N THR A 157 -0.27 -19.21 -7.42
CA THR A 157 0.64 -20.33 -7.14
C THR A 157 0.22 -21.08 -5.88
N ILE A 158 -0.41 -20.38 -4.93
CA ILE A 158 -0.97 -20.95 -3.70
C ILE A 158 -2.44 -21.26 -3.94
N ARG A 159 -2.76 -22.49 -4.35
CA ARG A 159 -4.11 -22.92 -4.67
C ARG A 159 -5.08 -22.72 -3.49
N GLY A 160 -6.26 -22.20 -3.79
CA GLY A 160 -7.35 -22.05 -2.83
C GLY A 160 -7.32 -20.74 -2.03
N LEU A 161 -6.36 -19.84 -2.24
CA LEU A 161 -6.39 -18.48 -1.72
C LEU A 161 -7.12 -17.51 -2.66
N TYR A 162 -7.13 -17.79 -3.95
CA TYR A 162 -7.93 -17.02 -4.91
C TYR A 162 -9.39 -17.50 -4.87
N THR A 163 -10.29 -16.62 -4.49
CA THR A 163 -11.72 -16.96 -4.31
C THR A 163 -12.54 -16.86 -5.59
N GLY A 164 -11.91 -16.55 -6.73
CA GLY A 164 -12.62 -16.33 -8.00
C GLY A 164 -13.18 -14.91 -8.13
N GLY A 165 -13.78 -14.61 -9.30
CA GLY A 165 -14.38 -13.30 -9.56
C GLY A 165 -15.59 -13.04 -8.69
N MET A 166 -15.68 -11.85 -8.10
CA MET A 166 -16.83 -11.46 -7.28
C MET A 166 -17.98 -10.95 -8.14
N ILE A 167 -19.04 -11.75 -8.26
CA ILE A 167 -20.31 -11.30 -8.84
C ILE A 167 -21.28 -11.04 -7.69
N ARG A 168 -21.85 -9.84 -7.61
CA ARG A 168 -22.90 -9.50 -6.65
C ARG A 168 -23.98 -8.70 -7.36
N SER A 169 -25.23 -9.13 -7.18
CA SER A 169 -26.40 -8.53 -7.82
C SER A 169 -26.27 -8.44 -9.35
N GLY A 170 -25.70 -9.49 -9.99
CA GLY A 170 -25.50 -9.56 -11.44
C GLY A 170 -24.35 -8.71 -12.01
N SER A 171 -23.65 -7.93 -11.18
CA SER A 171 -22.53 -7.08 -11.58
C SER A 171 -21.19 -7.66 -11.13
N TYR A 172 -20.23 -7.70 -12.07
CA TYR A 172 -18.83 -8.06 -11.75
C TYR A 172 -18.16 -6.92 -11.00
N ARG A 173 -17.39 -7.25 -9.97
CA ARG A 173 -16.66 -6.31 -9.12
C ARG A 173 -15.17 -6.52 -9.28
N ILE A 174 -14.45 -5.48 -9.66
CA ILE A 174 -13.00 -5.54 -9.76
C ILE A 174 -12.37 -5.71 -8.38
N MET A 175 -11.29 -6.49 -8.30
CA MET A 175 -10.55 -6.76 -7.07
C MET A 175 -9.03 -6.62 -7.21
N GLY A 176 -8.53 -6.38 -8.41
CA GLY A 176 -7.10 -6.20 -8.67
C GLY A 176 -6.23 -7.31 -8.08
N PRO A 177 -5.12 -6.96 -7.40
CA PRO A 177 -4.25 -7.93 -6.73
C PRO A 177 -4.80 -8.41 -5.38
N ALA A 178 -5.88 -7.80 -4.88
CA ALA A 178 -6.47 -8.18 -3.61
C ALA A 178 -7.40 -9.39 -3.77
N ASN A 179 -7.64 -10.11 -2.67
CA ASN A 179 -8.58 -11.24 -2.66
C ASN A 179 -10.05 -10.80 -2.58
N HIS A 180 -10.29 -9.49 -2.44
CA HIS A 180 -11.63 -8.95 -2.25
C HIS A 180 -11.72 -7.52 -2.78
N SER A 181 -12.85 -7.17 -3.42
CA SER A 181 -13.09 -5.84 -3.98
C SER A 181 -12.99 -4.70 -2.94
N LEU A 182 -13.38 -4.95 -1.68
CA LEU A 182 -13.22 -4.00 -0.58
C LEU A 182 -11.73 -3.68 -0.33
N ALA A 183 -10.89 -4.71 -0.23
CA ALA A 183 -9.47 -4.54 0.03
C ALA A 183 -8.78 -3.78 -1.12
N TYR A 184 -9.12 -4.10 -2.37
CA TYR A 184 -8.62 -3.37 -3.53
C TYR A 184 -9.02 -1.89 -3.50
N GLY A 185 -10.29 -1.61 -3.20
CA GLY A 185 -10.76 -0.24 -3.06
C GLY A 185 -10.04 0.53 -1.95
N LEU A 186 -9.75 -0.09 -0.81
CA LEU A 186 -8.97 0.54 0.27
C LEU A 186 -7.52 0.83 -0.15
N ILE A 187 -6.88 -0.06 -0.92
CA ILE A 187 -5.56 0.19 -1.51
C ILE A 187 -5.60 1.45 -2.40
N LEU A 188 -6.61 1.57 -3.24
CA LEU A 188 -6.75 2.73 -4.12
C LEU A 188 -7.01 4.03 -3.37
N ILE A 189 -7.90 4.01 -2.37
CA ILE A 189 -8.25 5.17 -1.56
C ILE A 189 -7.04 5.66 -0.76
N SER A 190 -6.25 4.78 -0.17
CA SER A 190 -5.04 5.18 0.58
C SER A 190 -4.06 6.03 -0.23
N GLY A 191 -4.20 6.04 -1.55
CA GLY A 191 -3.41 6.87 -2.47
C GLY A 191 -3.94 8.29 -2.66
N LEU A 192 -5.20 8.58 -2.33
CA LEU A 192 -5.80 9.88 -2.62
C LEU A 192 -5.06 11.05 -1.97
N PRO A 193 -4.68 11.03 -0.68
CA PRO A 193 -3.94 12.12 -0.07
C PRO A 193 -2.58 12.34 -0.72
N LEU A 194 -1.92 11.25 -1.16
CA LEU A 194 -0.60 11.31 -1.80
C LEU A 194 -0.65 11.93 -3.20
N LEU A 195 -1.81 11.85 -3.88
CA LEU A 195 -2.03 12.55 -5.16
C LEU A 195 -2.19 14.06 -5.00
N CYS A 196 -2.51 14.52 -3.80
CA CYS A 196 -2.69 15.94 -3.47
C CYS A 196 -1.39 16.62 -3.02
N ILE A 197 -0.24 15.94 -3.05
CA ILE A 197 1.05 16.51 -2.67
C ILE A 197 1.81 16.91 -3.93
N ASP A 198 2.23 18.18 -3.99
CA ASP A 198 3.16 18.68 -5.00
C ASP A 198 4.59 18.48 -4.50
N GLU A 199 5.37 17.65 -5.19
CA GLU A 199 6.74 17.31 -4.83
C GLU A 199 7.67 18.52 -4.96
N GLU A 200 7.50 19.34 -6.01
CA GLU A 200 8.40 20.46 -6.28
C GLU A 200 8.18 21.61 -5.30
N LYS A 201 6.96 21.82 -4.89
CA LYS A 201 6.57 22.95 -4.02
C LYS A 201 6.37 22.55 -2.56
N HIS A 202 6.42 21.25 -2.25
CA HIS A 202 6.10 20.68 -0.94
C HIS A 202 4.80 21.23 -0.35
N CYS A 203 3.81 21.49 -1.20
CA CYS A 203 2.53 22.04 -0.82
C CYS A 203 1.36 21.15 -1.25
N PHE A 204 0.22 21.35 -0.61
CA PHE A 204 -1.01 20.67 -0.94
C PHE A 204 -1.62 21.25 -2.22
N THR A 205 -1.87 20.39 -3.23
CA THR A 205 -2.45 20.79 -4.52
C THR A 205 -3.43 19.73 -5.01
N LEU A 206 -4.70 20.06 -5.05
CA LEU A 206 -5.78 19.12 -5.39
C LEU A 206 -5.80 18.72 -6.88
N PHE A 207 -5.32 19.60 -7.77
CA PHE A 207 -5.52 19.48 -9.21
C PHE A 207 -4.30 19.02 -10.01
N ARG A 208 -3.12 18.89 -9.39
CA ARG A 208 -1.89 18.52 -10.11
C ARG A 208 -1.99 17.15 -10.78
N HIS A 209 -2.59 16.18 -10.10
CA HIS A 209 -2.74 14.80 -10.60
C HIS A 209 -4.21 14.44 -10.84
N LEU A 210 -5.03 15.42 -11.24
CA LEU A 210 -6.46 15.24 -11.46
C LEU A 210 -6.82 14.03 -12.36
N PRO A 211 -6.13 13.76 -13.49
CA PRO A 211 -6.44 12.59 -14.30
C PRO A 211 -6.30 11.27 -13.55
N LEU A 212 -5.24 11.12 -12.75
CA LEU A 212 -5.03 9.91 -11.94
C LEU A 212 -6.03 9.83 -10.79
N LEU A 213 -6.38 10.96 -10.17
CA LEU A 213 -7.41 11.02 -9.14
C LEU A 213 -8.75 10.55 -9.69
N LEU A 214 -9.16 11.05 -10.87
CA LEU A 214 -10.39 10.61 -11.53
C LEU A 214 -10.36 9.12 -11.87
N LEU A 215 -9.21 8.61 -12.32
CA LEU A 215 -9.02 7.21 -12.63
C LEU A 215 -9.17 6.32 -11.37
N VAL A 216 -8.66 6.77 -10.23
CA VAL A 216 -8.86 6.11 -8.92
C VAL A 216 -10.35 6.10 -8.57
N VAL A 217 -11.02 7.24 -8.66
CA VAL A 217 -12.47 7.35 -8.38
C VAL A 217 -13.27 6.37 -9.22
N VAL A 218 -13.03 6.31 -10.53
CA VAL A 218 -13.70 5.36 -11.44
C VAL A 218 -13.45 3.92 -10.99
N ASN A 219 -12.20 3.55 -10.68
CA ASN A 219 -11.88 2.21 -10.21
C ASN A 219 -12.58 1.87 -8.88
N VAL A 220 -12.66 2.81 -7.94
CA VAL A 220 -13.38 2.60 -6.67
C VAL A 220 -14.86 2.35 -6.93
N PHE A 221 -15.50 3.05 -7.86
CA PHE A 221 -16.88 2.76 -8.29
C PHE A 221 -17.01 1.35 -8.85
N LEU A 222 -16.08 0.92 -9.69
CA LEU A 222 -16.07 -0.43 -10.30
C LEU A 222 -15.86 -1.56 -9.26
N THR A 223 -15.30 -1.27 -8.08
CA THR A 223 -15.26 -2.25 -6.97
C THR A 223 -16.68 -2.58 -6.46
N GLY A 224 -17.66 -1.72 -6.68
CA GLY A 224 -19.03 -1.87 -6.19
C GLY A 224 -19.15 -2.01 -4.67
N SER A 225 -18.14 -1.58 -3.91
CA SER A 225 -18.10 -1.67 -2.45
C SER A 225 -18.66 -0.38 -1.82
N ARG A 226 -19.82 -0.49 -1.18
CA ARG A 226 -20.47 0.66 -0.51
C ARG A 226 -19.59 1.28 0.58
N SER A 227 -18.91 0.44 1.37
CA SER A 227 -18.00 0.91 2.42
C SER A 227 -16.84 1.71 1.86
N THR A 228 -16.24 1.24 0.76
CA THR A 228 -15.14 1.95 0.08
C THR A 228 -15.59 3.28 -0.49
N LEU A 229 -16.79 3.32 -1.09
CA LEU A 229 -17.37 4.57 -1.61
C LEU A 229 -17.63 5.58 -0.48
N ALA A 230 -18.15 5.12 0.66
CA ALA A 230 -18.37 5.98 1.82
C ALA A 230 -17.05 6.55 2.39
N VAL A 231 -16.02 5.71 2.52
CA VAL A 231 -14.69 6.15 2.98
C VAL A 231 -14.07 7.12 1.97
N MET A 232 -14.14 6.84 0.68
CA MET A 232 -13.67 7.75 -0.37
C MET A 232 -14.39 9.11 -0.30
N GLY A 233 -15.71 9.11 -0.14
CA GLY A 233 -16.48 10.34 0.00
C GLY A 233 -16.04 11.17 1.21
N LEU A 234 -15.85 10.52 2.36
CA LEU A 234 -15.33 11.17 3.57
C LEU A 234 -13.92 11.73 3.36
N GLU A 235 -13.05 10.95 2.73
CA GLU A 235 -11.67 11.36 2.46
C GLU A 235 -11.61 12.56 1.51
N LEU A 236 -12.37 12.53 0.40
CA LEU A 236 -12.48 13.65 -0.53
C LEU A 236 -13.05 14.91 0.15
N LEU A 237 -14.00 14.75 1.07
CA LEU A 237 -14.52 15.85 1.88
C LEU A 237 -13.42 16.45 2.76
N LEU A 238 -12.66 15.61 3.46
CA LEU A 238 -11.55 16.05 4.31
C LEU A 238 -10.46 16.76 3.50
N LEU A 239 -10.07 16.19 2.35
CA LEU A 239 -9.11 16.80 1.43
C LEU A 239 -9.59 18.17 0.93
N THR A 240 -10.90 18.30 0.65
CA THR A 240 -11.52 19.57 0.25
C THR A 240 -11.49 20.61 1.36
N VAL A 241 -11.77 20.20 2.59
CA VAL A 241 -11.72 21.09 3.78
C VAL A 241 -10.29 21.56 4.05
N LEU A 242 -9.31 20.69 3.89
CA LEU A 242 -7.88 20.98 4.09
C LEU A 242 -7.26 21.78 2.93
N ALA A 243 -7.92 21.81 1.76
CA ALA A 243 -7.41 22.51 0.59
C ALA A 243 -7.34 24.04 0.81
N PRO A 244 -6.33 24.72 0.22
CA PRO A 244 -6.25 26.18 0.22
C PRO A 244 -7.53 26.81 -0.34
N GLY A 245 -7.92 27.98 0.21
CA GLY A 245 -9.21 28.61 -0.07
C GLY A 245 -9.54 28.81 -1.56
N GLU A 246 -8.53 29.16 -2.38
CA GLU A 246 -8.72 29.30 -3.82
C GLU A 246 -9.04 27.97 -4.53
N GLN A 247 -8.35 26.91 -4.13
CA GLN A 247 -8.59 25.58 -4.71
C GLN A 247 -9.94 25.02 -4.27
N ARG A 248 -10.33 25.25 -3.01
CA ARG A 248 -11.64 24.88 -2.48
C ARG A 248 -12.78 25.56 -3.24
N LYS A 249 -12.66 26.87 -3.54
CA LYS A 249 -13.65 27.59 -4.36
C LYS A 249 -13.76 26.97 -5.75
N LYS A 250 -12.63 26.72 -6.44
CA LYS A 250 -12.63 26.07 -7.78
C LYS A 250 -13.31 24.70 -7.74
N LEU A 251 -13.05 23.90 -6.71
CA LEU A 251 -13.64 22.58 -6.55
C LEU A 251 -15.17 22.67 -6.37
N LEU A 252 -15.64 23.55 -5.50
CA LEU A 252 -17.07 23.77 -5.27
C LEU A 252 -17.77 24.21 -6.56
N PHE A 253 -17.16 25.13 -7.32
CA PHE A 253 -17.70 25.56 -8.61
C PHE A 253 -17.69 24.49 -9.70
N THR A 254 -16.87 23.43 -9.57
CA THR A 254 -16.79 22.34 -10.54
C THR A 254 -17.70 21.16 -10.17
N ILE A 255 -17.73 20.79 -8.90
CA ILE A 255 -18.47 19.60 -8.41
C ILE A 255 -19.97 19.89 -8.25
N VAL A 256 -20.34 21.09 -7.75
CA VAL A 256 -21.75 21.42 -7.50
C VAL A 256 -22.57 21.39 -8.79
N PRO A 257 -22.13 22.00 -9.90
CA PRO A 257 -22.87 21.88 -11.16
C PRO A 257 -22.90 20.45 -11.72
N ALA A 258 -21.79 19.70 -11.60
CA ALA A 258 -21.74 18.30 -12.08
C ALA A 258 -22.66 17.38 -11.27
N GLY A 259 -22.79 17.61 -9.95
CA GLY A 259 -23.71 16.86 -9.07
C GLY A 259 -25.20 17.20 -9.26
N LEU A 260 -25.51 18.37 -9.84
CA LEU A 260 -26.88 18.77 -10.17
C LEU A 260 -27.35 18.24 -11.56
N LEU A 261 -26.40 17.73 -12.38
CA LEU A 261 -26.69 17.18 -13.71
C LEU A 261 -26.84 15.64 -13.70
N ILE A 262 -26.67 14.98 -12.55
CA ILE A 262 -26.87 13.53 -12.32
C ILE A 262 -28.11 13.31 -11.45
#